data_6a44db1850204db9d9a7f9b02977510d
#
_entry.id   6a44db1850204db9d9a7f9b02977510d
#
_cell.length_a   1.000
_cell.length_b   1.000
_cell.length_c   1.000
_cell.angle_alpha   90.00
_cell.angle_beta   90.00
_cell.angle_gamma   90.00
#
_symmetry.space_group_name_H-M   'P 1'
#
loop_
_entity.id
_entity.type
_entity.pdbx_description
1 polymer ?
#
loop_
_entity_poly.entity_id
_entity_poly.type
_entity_poly.pdbx_seq_one_letter_code
_entity_poly.pdbx_strand_id
1 'polypeptide(L)'
;MIHRSLCVWKRHAVGNSVGTVCVFLLIIFLLCPFFLVDSARAAMIDTSKDRWEALAGYGQSFPGWGETTQRVETIDLVPRYNHLIFDDVGSGWYRGFHSILVELPVHVVVSPDVSTMIGLNFLACYTFTAGERWHPYLFGGGGPLYSFADIPGMGADWNGNYQFGLGAEYDLLEKHNLLVEFRYHHISNGGSKEPNEPLNSCKFLIGITF
;
A
#
# COMPACT_ATOMS: atom_id res chain seq x y z
N MET A 1 9.62 -7.73 58.72
CA MET A 1 9.73 -6.51 57.90
C MET A 1 10.18 -6.91 56.55
N ILE A 2 9.25 -7.00 55.58
CA ILE A 2 9.54 -7.42 54.23
C ILE A 2 9.21 -6.21 53.33
N HIS A 3 10.27 -5.61 52.77
CA HIS A 3 10.15 -4.53 51.78
C HIS A 3 9.73 -5.15 50.44
N ARG A 4 8.51 -4.82 49.97
CA ARG A 4 8.10 -5.03 48.58
C ARG A 4 8.49 -3.80 47.76
N SER A 5 9.50 -3.94 46.91
CA SER A 5 9.82 -2.96 45.89
C SER A 5 8.81 -3.08 44.74
N LEU A 6 7.95 -2.09 44.61
CA LEU A 6 7.06 -1.94 43.46
C LEU A 6 7.90 -1.42 42.28
N CYS A 7 8.15 -2.29 41.32
CA CYS A 7 8.72 -1.92 40.05
C CYS A 7 7.62 -1.29 39.18
N VAL A 8 7.55 0.05 39.16
CA VAL A 8 6.64 0.80 38.29
C VAL A 8 7.26 0.82 36.88
N TRP A 9 6.73 0.00 36.02
CA TRP A 9 7.02 0.05 34.60
C TRP A 9 6.44 1.34 34.00
N LYS A 10 7.29 2.33 33.70
CA LYS A 10 6.92 3.47 32.87
C LYS A 10 6.66 2.99 31.44
N ARG A 11 5.38 2.88 31.07
CA ARG A 11 5.00 2.76 29.65
C ARG A 11 5.40 4.05 28.96
N HIS A 12 6.47 4.02 28.18
CA HIS A 12 6.81 5.10 27.29
C HIS A 12 5.76 5.14 26.17
N ALA A 13 5.09 6.30 26.06
CA ALA A 13 4.14 6.61 25.00
C ALA A 13 4.88 6.78 23.66
N VAL A 14 5.20 5.69 22.98
CA VAL A 14 5.78 5.68 21.62
C VAL A 14 4.67 5.71 20.55
N GLY A 15 3.40 5.44 20.93
CA GLY A 15 2.29 5.28 19.99
C GLY A 15 1.88 6.53 19.21
N ASN A 16 2.16 7.74 19.69
CA ASN A 16 1.63 8.97 19.07
C ASN A 16 2.51 9.52 17.93
N SER A 17 3.78 9.16 17.84
CA SER A 17 4.68 9.72 16.82
C SER A 17 4.50 9.08 15.44
N VAL A 18 4.16 7.81 15.38
CA VAL A 18 4.09 7.05 14.13
C VAL A 18 2.81 7.34 13.35
N GLY A 19 1.66 7.42 14.03
CA GLY A 19 0.42 7.87 13.41
C GLY A 19 0.56 9.27 12.82
N THR A 20 1.27 10.14 13.51
CA THR A 20 1.57 11.51 13.06
C THR A 20 2.45 11.50 11.81
N VAL A 21 3.48 10.67 11.73
CA VAL A 21 4.36 10.56 10.54
C VAL A 21 3.59 10.04 9.32
N CYS A 22 2.76 9.00 9.48
CA CYS A 22 1.93 8.50 8.39
C CYS A 22 0.93 9.54 7.88
N VAL A 23 0.31 10.32 8.78
CA VAL A 23 -0.60 11.41 8.41
C VAL A 23 0.16 12.55 7.72
N PHE A 24 1.36 12.93 8.19
CA PHE A 24 2.19 13.94 7.53
C PHE A 24 2.65 13.50 6.13
N LEU A 25 3.07 12.26 5.96
CA LEU A 25 3.44 11.72 4.64
C LEU A 25 2.24 11.69 3.70
N LEU A 26 1.05 11.33 4.21
CA LEU A 26 -0.20 11.37 3.45
C LEU A 26 -0.55 12.80 3.00
N ILE A 27 -0.41 13.78 3.90
CA ILE A 27 -0.68 15.19 3.61
C ILE A 27 0.33 15.74 2.59
N ILE A 28 1.62 15.44 2.74
CA ILE A 28 2.66 15.84 1.77
C ILE A 28 2.38 15.22 0.40
N PHE A 29 1.98 13.96 0.35
CA PHE A 29 1.63 13.27 -0.89
C PHE A 29 0.38 13.87 -1.54
N LEU A 30 -0.63 14.24 -0.77
CA LEU A 30 -1.85 14.90 -1.26
C LEU A 30 -1.61 16.33 -1.75
N LEU A 31 -0.64 17.05 -1.17
CA LEU A 31 -0.36 18.45 -1.52
C LEU A 31 0.70 18.58 -2.64
N CYS A 32 1.58 17.59 -2.81
CA CYS A 32 2.66 17.63 -3.81
C CYS A 32 2.18 17.86 -5.26
N PRO A 33 1.12 17.20 -5.77
CA PRO A 33 0.68 17.41 -7.15
C PRO A 33 0.07 18.79 -7.43
N PHE A 34 -0.34 19.55 -6.40
CA PHE A 34 -0.91 20.88 -6.60
C PHE A 34 0.13 21.98 -6.87
N PHE A 35 1.42 21.72 -6.64
CA PHE A 35 2.48 22.73 -6.79
C PHE A 35 3.28 22.64 -8.10
N LEU A 36 3.05 21.61 -8.93
CA LEU A 36 3.79 21.40 -10.18
C LEU A 36 2.86 21.57 -11.40
N VAL A 37 2.24 22.76 -11.51
CA VAL A 37 1.55 23.15 -12.75
C VAL A 37 2.60 23.72 -13.70
N ASP A 38 3.15 22.90 -14.55
CA ASP A 38 4.00 23.34 -15.65
C ASP A 38 3.27 23.14 -16.98
N SER A 39 3.15 24.23 -17.74
CA SER A 39 2.40 24.31 -18.98
C SER A 39 3.16 23.64 -20.15
N ALA A 40 3.38 22.34 -20.04
CA ALA A 40 3.95 21.55 -21.13
C ALA A 40 2.88 20.59 -21.66
N ARG A 41 2.74 20.58 -22.98
CA ARG A 41 1.87 19.73 -23.81
C ARG A 41 1.37 18.49 -23.09
N ALA A 42 0.06 18.44 -22.82
CA ALA A 42 -0.58 17.28 -22.19
C ALA A 42 -0.21 16.02 -22.98
N ALA A 43 0.60 15.15 -22.36
CA ALA A 43 0.70 13.78 -22.81
C ALA A 43 -0.66 13.15 -22.50
N MET A 44 -1.24 12.41 -23.44
CA MET A 44 -2.47 11.66 -23.17
C MET A 44 -2.10 10.47 -22.30
N ILE A 45 -2.74 10.35 -21.14
CA ILE A 45 -2.64 9.14 -20.33
C ILE A 45 -2.96 7.93 -21.22
N ASP A 46 -2.13 6.89 -21.11
CA ASP A 46 -2.37 5.64 -21.82
C ASP A 46 -3.60 4.97 -21.20
N THR A 47 -4.73 5.07 -21.88
CA THR A 47 -5.98 4.36 -21.56
C THR A 47 -6.08 3.06 -22.35
N SER A 48 -4.94 2.43 -22.73
CA SER A 48 -4.97 1.11 -23.31
C SER A 48 -5.74 0.17 -22.38
N LYS A 49 -6.55 -0.70 -22.97
CA LYS A 49 -7.44 -1.58 -22.22
C LYS A 49 -6.69 -2.47 -21.24
N ASP A 50 -5.47 -2.85 -21.59
CA ASP A 50 -4.63 -3.76 -20.85
C ASP A 50 -3.21 -3.20 -20.78
N ARG A 51 -2.65 -3.10 -19.59
CA ARG A 51 -1.26 -2.67 -19.38
C ARG A 51 -0.61 -3.41 -18.22
N TRP A 52 0.69 -3.62 -18.35
CA TRP A 52 1.51 -4.18 -17.29
C TRP A 52 2.19 -3.06 -16.51
N GLU A 53 2.35 -3.31 -15.23
CA GLU A 53 3.01 -2.41 -14.30
C GLU A 53 3.94 -3.23 -13.39
N ALA A 54 5.04 -2.64 -12.98
CA ALA A 54 5.90 -3.21 -11.95
C ALA A 54 6.20 -2.16 -10.90
N LEU A 55 5.97 -2.50 -9.65
CA LEU A 55 6.25 -1.61 -8.52
C LEU A 55 7.22 -2.29 -7.56
N ALA A 56 8.04 -1.48 -6.91
CA ALA A 56 8.90 -1.90 -5.81
C ALA A 56 8.83 -0.89 -4.68
N GLY A 57 9.02 -1.34 -3.44
CA GLY A 57 8.96 -0.42 -2.33
C GLY A 57 9.27 -1.04 -0.99
N TYR A 58 8.94 -0.29 0.05
CA TYR A 58 9.17 -0.65 1.44
C TYR A 58 7.85 -0.61 2.23
N GLY A 59 7.68 -1.59 3.11
CA GLY A 59 6.57 -1.69 4.03
C GLY A 59 7.02 -1.88 5.46
N GLN A 60 6.22 -1.38 6.39
CA GLN A 60 6.45 -1.57 7.82
C GLN A 60 5.13 -1.69 8.57
N SER A 61 5.02 -2.69 9.45
CA SER A 61 3.91 -2.80 10.40
C SER A 61 4.21 -2.02 11.67
N PHE A 62 3.16 -1.62 12.39
CA PHE A 62 3.28 -0.75 13.55
C PHE A 62 2.64 -1.37 14.78
N PRO A 63 3.46 -1.85 15.75
CA PRO A 63 2.96 -2.31 17.04
C PRO A 63 2.10 -1.24 17.73
N GLY A 64 0.90 -1.66 18.19
CA GLY A 64 -0.09 -0.76 18.79
C GLY A 64 -1.07 -0.15 17.79
N TRP A 65 -0.94 -0.43 16.50
CA TRP A 65 -1.95 -0.07 15.51
C TRP A 65 -2.98 -1.19 15.37
N GLY A 66 -4.17 -0.97 15.91
CA GLY A 66 -5.13 -2.03 16.14
C GLY A 66 -4.55 -3.11 17.06
N GLU A 67 -4.69 -4.36 16.68
CA GLU A 67 -4.18 -5.53 17.41
C GLU A 67 -2.78 -5.96 16.96
N THR A 68 -2.08 -5.18 16.15
CA THR A 68 -0.71 -5.48 15.71
C THR A 68 0.25 -5.42 16.88
N THR A 69 0.99 -6.50 17.13
CA THR A 69 1.98 -6.60 18.20
C THR A 69 3.41 -6.61 17.68
N GLN A 70 3.61 -7.05 16.42
CA GLN A 70 4.93 -7.24 15.82
C GLN A 70 5.31 -6.11 14.87
N ARG A 71 6.58 -5.70 14.91
CA ARG A 71 7.18 -4.85 13.88
C ARG A 71 7.78 -5.76 12.81
N VAL A 72 7.19 -5.73 11.63
CA VAL A 72 7.65 -6.45 10.45
C VAL A 72 7.98 -5.44 9.37
N GLU A 73 9.16 -5.56 8.78
CA GLU A 73 9.64 -4.72 7.69
C GLU A 73 9.79 -5.55 6.42
N THR A 74 9.36 -5.00 5.29
CA THR A 74 9.37 -5.71 4.00
C THR A 74 9.97 -4.85 2.90
N ILE A 75 10.65 -5.50 1.96
CA ILE A 75 10.89 -4.99 0.61
C ILE A 75 9.85 -5.66 -0.27
N ASP A 76 9.06 -4.86 -0.97
CA ASP A 76 7.94 -5.33 -1.76
C ASP A 76 8.26 -5.25 -3.26
N LEU A 77 7.94 -6.33 -4.00
CA LEU A 77 7.94 -6.38 -5.45
C LEU A 77 6.54 -6.74 -5.91
N VAL A 78 5.95 -5.92 -6.79
CA VAL A 78 4.54 -6.05 -7.17
C VAL A 78 4.41 -5.99 -8.70
N PRO A 79 4.53 -7.12 -9.40
CA PRO A 79 4.01 -7.23 -10.77
C PRO A 79 2.49 -7.04 -10.74
N ARG A 80 1.99 -6.21 -11.65
CA ARG A 80 0.58 -5.85 -11.72
C ARG A 80 0.10 -5.86 -13.17
N TYR A 81 -1.08 -6.41 -13.36
CA TYR A 81 -1.86 -6.25 -14.58
C TYR A 81 -3.03 -5.31 -14.31
N ASN A 82 -3.15 -4.26 -15.10
CA ASN A 82 -4.18 -3.27 -15.00
C ASN A 82 -5.14 -3.41 -16.18
N HIS A 83 -6.42 -3.72 -15.90
CA HIS A 83 -7.46 -3.91 -16.88
C HIS A 83 -8.51 -2.81 -16.78
N LEU A 84 -8.67 -2.03 -17.85
CA LEU A 84 -9.66 -0.97 -17.95
C LEU A 84 -11.07 -1.58 -18.05
N ILE A 85 -11.98 -1.15 -17.17
CA ILE A 85 -13.39 -1.59 -17.16
C ILE A 85 -14.30 -0.54 -17.77
N PHE A 86 -14.20 0.70 -17.28
CA PHE A 86 -15.01 1.83 -17.75
C PHE A 86 -14.11 3.03 -17.98
N ASP A 87 -14.11 3.54 -19.19
CA ASP A 87 -13.46 4.78 -19.57
C ASP A 87 -14.42 5.97 -19.47
N ASP A 88 -13.86 7.18 -19.47
CA ASP A 88 -14.58 8.45 -19.51
C ASP A 88 -15.75 8.57 -18.52
N VAL A 89 -15.50 8.22 -17.26
CA VAL A 89 -16.48 8.33 -16.18
C VAL A 89 -16.40 9.71 -15.55
N GLY A 90 -17.56 10.31 -15.25
CA GLY A 90 -17.65 11.59 -14.57
C GLY A 90 -17.40 12.79 -15.47
N SER A 91 -17.15 13.96 -14.87
CA SER A 91 -16.90 15.22 -15.58
C SER A 91 -16.12 16.21 -14.71
N GLY A 92 -15.51 17.23 -15.32
CA GLY A 92 -14.74 18.24 -14.60
C GLY A 92 -13.58 17.62 -13.81
N TRP A 93 -13.41 18.01 -12.56
CA TRP A 93 -12.29 17.58 -11.72
C TRP A 93 -12.30 16.09 -11.36
N TYR A 94 -13.47 15.43 -11.40
CA TYR A 94 -13.62 14.00 -11.09
C TYR A 94 -13.76 13.12 -12.35
N ARG A 95 -13.48 13.66 -13.55
CA ARG A 95 -13.38 12.85 -14.77
C ARG A 95 -12.26 11.83 -14.62
N GLY A 96 -12.52 10.59 -15.01
CA GLY A 96 -11.55 9.52 -14.85
C GLY A 96 -12.01 8.20 -15.47
N PHE A 97 -11.38 7.14 -15.05
CA PHE A 97 -11.72 5.78 -15.47
C PHE A 97 -11.62 4.77 -14.31
N HIS A 98 -12.37 3.69 -14.43
CA HIS A 98 -12.30 2.55 -13.53
C HIS A 98 -11.50 1.41 -14.14
N SER A 99 -10.65 0.80 -13.34
CA SER A 99 -9.92 -0.41 -13.69
C SER A 99 -9.92 -1.44 -12.57
N ILE A 100 -9.56 -2.67 -12.92
CA ILE A 100 -9.23 -3.73 -11.97
C ILE A 100 -7.73 -3.96 -12.06
N LEU A 101 -7.08 -3.93 -10.90
CA LEU A 101 -5.67 -4.27 -10.74
C LEU A 101 -5.57 -5.71 -10.24
N VAL A 102 -4.86 -6.56 -10.98
CA VAL A 102 -4.50 -7.91 -10.54
C VAL A 102 -3.03 -7.91 -10.19
N GLU A 103 -2.71 -8.18 -8.93
CA GLU A 103 -1.34 -8.11 -8.41
C GLU A 103 -0.85 -9.48 -7.93
N LEU A 104 0.43 -9.73 -8.14
CA LEU A 104 1.15 -10.87 -7.57
C LEU A 104 2.29 -10.37 -6.66
N PRO A 105 1.98 -9.79 -5.49
CA PRO A 105 2.99 -9.21 -4.63
C PRO A 105 3.88 -10.28 -3.99
N VAL A 106 5.18 -10.00 -3.98
CA VAL A 106 6.19 -10.71 -3.21
C VAL A 106 6.73 -9.76 -2.17
N HIS A 107 6.50 -10.09 -0.89
CA HIS A 107 6.97 -9.33 0.26
C HIS A 107 8.18 -10.06 0.84
N VAL A 108 9.37 -9.54 0.61
CA VAL A 108 10.59 -10.03 1.25
C VAL A 108 10.66 -9.41 2.65
N VAL A 109 10.40 -10.20 3.67
CA VAL A 109 10.55 -9.80 5.06
C VAL A 109 12.04 -9.63 5.36
N VAL A 110 12.43 -8.47 5.85
CA VAL A 110 13.83 -8.13 6.20
C VAL A 110 14.03 -7.95 7.70
N SER A 111 12.94 -7.85 8.45
CA SER A 111 12.91 -7.79 9.92
C SER A 111 11.57 -8.35 10.41
N PRO A 112 11.53 -9.16 11.50
CA PRO A 112 12.65 -9.54 12.38
C PRO A 112 13.61 -10.55 11.75
N ASP A 113 13.11 -11.52 10.96
CA ASP A 113 13.90 -12.56 10.31
C ASP A 113 13.64 -12.57 8.80
N VAL A 114 14.68 -12.88 8.02
CA VAL A 114 14.57 -12.88 6.55
C VAL A 114 13.69 -14.04 6.10
N SER A 115 12.61 -13.72 5.41
CA SER A 115 11.65 -14.68 4.88
C SER A 115 10.84 -14.05 3.74
N THR A 116 9.76 -14.70 3.30
CA THR A 116 8.94 -14.22 2.18
C THR A 116 7.45 -14.43 2.46
N MET A 117 6.63 -13.51 1.94
CA MET A 117 5.19 -13.72 1.80
C MET A 117 4.81 -13.47 0.35
N ILE A 118 3.87 -14.24 -0.18
CA ILE A 118 3.40 -14.13 -1.56
C ILE A 118 1.89 -14.02 -1.55
N GLY A 119 1.34 -13.06 -2.29
CA GLY A 119 -0.09 -12.81 -2.39
C GLY A 119 -0.62 -12.87 -3.81
N LEU A 120 -1.94 -12.89 -3.92
CA LEU A 120 -2.69 -12.61 -5.14
C LEU A 120 -3.79 -11.63 -4.78
N ASN A 121 -3.78 -10.43 -5.36
CA ASN A 121 -4.74 -9.38 -5.03
C ASN A 121 -5.59 -9.00 -6.23
N PHE A 122 -6.84 -8.66 -5.94
CA PHE A 122 -7.78 -8.04 -6.86
C PHE A 122 -8.22 -6.73 -6.25
N LEU A 123 -7.89 -5.61 -6.92
CA LEU A 123 -8.16 -4.28 -6.43
C LEU A 123 -9.01 -3.51 -7.44
N ALA A 124 -10.05 -2.85 -6.96
CA ALA A 124 -10.74 -1.82 -7.73
C ALA A 124 -9.89 -0.54 -7.70
N CYS A 125 -9.80 0.13 -8.83
CA CYS A 125 -9.05 1.38 -8.96
C CYS A 125 -9.88 2.44 -9.69
N TYR A 126 -9.76 3.69 -9.27
CA TYR A 126 -10.27 4.86 -9.96
C TYR A 126 -9.14 5.85 -10.18
N THR A 127 -8.88 6.17 -11.45
CA THR A 127 -7.85 7.13 -11.85
C THR A 127 -8.50 8.42 -12.36
N PHE A 128 -8.09 9.56 -11.80
CA PHE A 128 -8.55 10.89 -12.19
C PHE A 128 -7.72 11.39 -13.39
N THR A 129 -8.40 11.85 -14.43
CA THR A 129 -7.75 12.28 -15.69
C THR A 129 -7.87 13.78 -15.97
N ALA A 130 -8.36 14.57 -15.02
CA ALA A 130 -8.49 16.02 -15.18
C ALA A 130 -7.14 16.77 -15.16
N GLY A 131 -6.07 16.14 -14.67
CA GLY A 131 -4.72 16.67 -14.68
C GLY A 131 -4.05 16.56 -16.04
N GLU A 132 -3.05 17.42 -16.31
CA GLU A 132 -2.32 17.41 -17.59
C GLU A 132 -1.27 16.28 -17.66
N ARG A 133 -0.52 16.06 -16.60
CA ARG A 133 0.58 15.08 -16.53
C ARG A 133 0.53 14.20 -15.29
N TRP A 134 -0.22 14.61 -14.25
CA TRP A 134 -0.40 13.90 -13.01
C TRP A 134 -1.82 13.36 -12.93
N HIS A 135 -1.94 12.07 -12.77
CA HIS A 135 -3.21 11.36 -12.69
C HIS A 135 -3.31 10.67 -11.33
N PRO A 136 -3.85 11.36 -10.31
CA PRO A 136 -4.08 10.72 -9.01
C PRO A 136 -5.04 9.53 -9.15
N TYR A 137 -4.86 8.52 -8.31
CA TYR A 137 -5.78 7.40 -8.26
C TYR A 137 -5.97 6.88 -6.85
N LEU A 138 -7.12 6.26 -6.64
CA LEU A 138 -7.49 5.57 -5.41
C LEU A 138 -7.73 4.10 -5.73
N PHE A 139 -7.33 3.22 -4.84
CA PHE A 139 -7.55 1.80 -5.03
C PHE A 139 -7.83 1.10 -3.70
N GLY A 140 -8.49 -0.07 -3.80
CA GLY A 140 -8.75 -0.91 -2.64
C GLY A 140 -9.25 -2.29 -3.04
N GLY A 141 -8.95 -3.25 -2.20
CA GLY A 141 -9.31 -4.65 -2.38
C GLY A 141 -8.38 -5.57 -1.59
N GLY A 142 -8.20 -6.81 -2.06
CA GLY A 142 -7.36 -7.77 -1.37
C GLY A 142 -7.41 -9.15 -2.00
N GLY A 143 -6.97 -10.14 -1.24
CA GLY A 143 -6.98 -11.52 -1.67
C GLY A 143 -6.23 -12.46 -0.72
N PRO A 144 -5.94 -13.69 -1.16
CA PRO A 144 -5.18 -14.64 -0.38
C PRO A 144 -3.69 -14.27 -0.33
N LEU A 145 -3.06 -14.60 0.78
CA LEU A 145 -1.63 -14.43 1.01
C LEU A 145 -1.09 -15.67 1.72
N TYR A 146 0.02 -16.18 1.25
CA TYR A 146 0.77 -17.25 1.90
C TYR A 146 2.05 -16.67 2.52
N SER A 147 2.27 -16.96 3.81
CA SER A 147 3.46 -16.55 4.55
C SER A 147 4.39 -17.73 4.76
N PHE A 148 5.63 -17.61 4.31
CA PHE A 148 6.72 -18.51 4.70
C PHE A 148 7.44 -17.98 5.95
N ALA A 149 7.07 -16.76 6.41
CA ALA A 149 7.65 -16.15 7.58
C ALA A 149 6.97 -16.67 8.84
N ASP A 150 7.76 -17.15 9.79
CA ASP A 150 7.28 -17.48 11.14
C ASP A 150 7.21 -16.20 11.99
N ILE A 151 6.10 -15.48 11.83
CA ILE A 151 5.89 -14.21 12.53
C ILE A 151 5.11 -14.51 13.80
N PRO A 152 5.68 -14.18 14.99
CA PRO A 152 4.96 -14.34 16.25
C PRO A 152 3.59 -13.65 16.21
N GLY A 153 2.55 -14.33 16.66
CA GLY A 153 1.18 -13.82 16.61
C GLY A 153 0.41 -14.17 15.33
N MET A 154 1.05 -14.61 14.27
CA MET A 154 0.39 -15.13 13.06
C MET A 154 0.34 -16.66 13.11
N GLY A 155 -0.76 -17.24 13.59
CA GLY A 155 -0.90 -18.67 13.79
C GLY A 155 -1.05 -19.51 12.52
N ALA A 156 -1.21 -18.91 11.33
CA ALA A 156 -1.43 -19.62 10.08
C ALA A 156 -0.52 -19.13 8.96
N ASP A 157 -0.13 -20.04 8.05
CA ASP A 157 0.62 -19.71 6.84
C ASP A 157 -0.29 -19.07 5.79
N TRP A 158 -1.53 -19.58 5.66
CA TRP A 158 -2.55 -18.99 4.81
C TRP A 158 -3.29 -17.88 5.53
N ASN A 159 -3.27 -16.70 4.93
CA ASN A 159 -3.90 -15.49 5.42
C ASN A 159 -4.75 -14.83 4.34
N GLY A 160 -5.70 -14.01 4.75
CA GLY A 160 -6.28 -12.99 3.91
C GLY A 160 -5.48 -11.69 4.04
N ASN A 161 -5.45 -10.92 2.98
CA ASN A 161 -4.99 -9.54 3.07
C ASN A 161 -6.02 -8.61 2.44
N TYR A 162 -6.13 -7.40 2.97
CA TYR A 162 -6.78 -6.31 2.27
C TYR A 162 -5.91 -5.07 2.32
N GLN A 163 -6.04 -4.25 1.31
CA GLN A 163 -5.29 -3.02 1.20
C GLN A 163 -6.12 -1.94 0.53
N PHE A 164 -5.83 -0.72 0.88
CA PHE A 164 -6.33 0.45 0.18
C PHE A 164 -5.24 1.51 0.20
N GLY A 165 -5.29 2.37 -0.79
CA GLY A 165 -4.28 3.40 -0.91
C GLY A 165 -4.64 4.46 -1.92
N LEU A 166 -3.70 5.34 -2.06
CA LEU A 166 -3.71 6.38 -3.08
C LEU A 166 -2.39 6.36 -3.80
N GLY A 167 -2.44 6.74 -5.05
CA GLY A 167 -1.28 6.83 -5.92
C GLY A 167 -1.37 8.03 -6.83
N ALA A 168 -0.29 8.26 -7.55
CA ALA A 168 -0.25 9.18 -8.66
C ALA A 168 0.55 8.55 -9.79
N GLU A 169 0.01 8.66 -10.98
CA GLU A 169 0.67 8.32 -12.23
C GLU A 169 1.17 9.62 -12.87
N TYR A 170 2.43 9.63 -13.28
CA TYR A 170 3.06 10.75 -13.97
C TYR A 170 3.49 10.34 -15.36
N ASP A 171 3.01 11.07 -16.37
CA ASP A 171 3.36 10.87 -17.78
C ASP A 171 4.84 11.17 -18.00
N LEU A 172 5.67 10.14 -18.04
CA LEU A 172 7.11 10.27 -18.16
C LEU A 172 7.56 10.29 -19.64
N LEU A 173 7.11 9.28 -20.42
CA LEU A 173 7.40 9.08 -21.84
C LEU A 173 6.12 8.61 -22.54
N GLU A 174 6.11 8.58 -23.90
CA GLU A 174 4.94 8.21 -24.69
C GLU A 174 4.25 6.88 -24.29
N LYS A 175 5.00 5.94 -23.71
CA LYS A 175 4.49 4.60 -23.35
C LYS A 175 4.80 4.18 -21.90
N HIS A 176 5.48 5.03 -21.14
CA HIS A 176 5.93 4.68 -19.82
C HIS A 176 5.57 5.78 -18.83
N ASN A 177 4.81 5.46 -17.82
CA ASN A 177 4.43 6.37 -16.77
C ASN A 177 5.06 5.93 -15.45
N LEU A 178 5.46 6.91 -14.67
CA LEU A 178 5.96 6.69 -13.31
C LEU A 178 4.77 6.55 -12.37
N LEU A 179 4.80 5.56 -11.50
CA LEU A 179 3.82 5.33 -10.45
C LEU A 179 4.44 5.62 -9.09
N VAL A 180 3.69 6.28 -8.22
CA VAL A 180 4.05 6.45 -6.81
C VAL A 180 2.83 6.13 -5.98
N GLU A 181 2.98 5.27 -4.98
CA GLU A 181 1.85 4.80 -4.16
C GLU A 181 2.15 4.83 -2.67
N PHE A 182 1.12 5.13 -1.90
CA PHE A 182 1.05 4.92 -0.48
C PHE A 182 -0.12 4.00 -0.15
N ARG A 183 0.14 2.94 0.63
CA ARG A 183 -0.85 1.91 0.97
C ARG A 183 -0.95 1.68 2.47
N TYR A 184 -2.16 1.49 2.94
CA TYR A 184 -2.45 0.69 4.12
C TYR A 184 -2.58 -0.78 3.70
N HIS A 185 -1.96 -1.68 4.44
CA HIS A 185 -2.01 -3.12 4.18
C HIS A 185 -2.26 -3.87 5.50
N HIS A 186 -3.32 -4.67 5.51
CA HIS A 186 -3.72 -5.53 6.61
C HIS A 186 -3.57 -6.99 6.21
N ILE A 187 -2.97 -7.79 7.08
CA ILE A 187 -2.85 -9.25 6.93
C ILE A 187 -3.40 -9.90 8.20
N SER A 188 -4.27 -10.89 8.04
CA SER A 188 -4.76 -11.71 9.15
C SER A 188 -5.31 -13.04 8.63
N ASN A 189 -5.39 -14.04 9.51
CA ASN A 189 -6.00 -15.33 9.16
C ASN A 189 -7.53 -15.36 9.44
N GLY A 190 -8.12 -14.21 9.84
CA GLY A 190 -9.55 -14.12 10.14
C GLY A 190 -10.03 -14.96 11.32
N GLY A 191 -9.13 -15.35 12.23
CA GLY A 191 -9.44 -16.22 13.36
C GLY A 191 -9.55 -17.71 12.99
N SER A 192 -9.08 -18.11 11.80
CA SER A 192 -9.13 -19.52 11.38
C SER A 192 -8.17 -20.40 12.17
N LYS A 193 -7.14 -19.80 12.76
CA LYS A 193 -6.15 -20.46 13.62
C LYS A 193 -5.56 -19.46 14.61
N GLU A 194 -5.52 -19.83 15.88
CA GLU A 194 -4.89 -19.01 16.92
C GLU A 194 -3.35 -19.24 16.99
N PRO A 195 -2.58 -18.19 17.31
CA PRO A 195 -3.00 -16.80 17.50
C PRO A 195 -3.33 -16.09 16.17
N ASN A 196 -4.18 -15.05 16.22
CA ASN A 196 -4.50 -14.21 15.06
C ASN A 196 -4.28 -12.73 15.39
N GLU A 197 -3.03 -12.36 15.59
CA GLU A 197 -2.60 -10.97 15.75
C GLU A 197 -2.32 -10.38 14.38
N PRO A 198 -3.13 -9.44 13.87
CA PRO A 198 -3.00 -8.95 12.51
C PRO A 198 -1.75 -8.08 12.34
N LEU A 199 -1.23 -8.01 11.12
CA LEU A 199 -0.22 -7.04 10.73
C LEU A 199 -0.88 -5.86 10.00
N ASN A 200 -0.90 -4.70 10.64
CA ASN A 200 -1.31 -3.43 10.03
C ASN A 200 -0.05 -2.65 9.63
N SER A 201 0.11 -2.41 8.35
CA SER A 201 1.33 -1.85 7.76
C SER A 201 1.02 -0.63 6.90
N CYS A 202 1.97 0.29 6.83
CA CYS A 202 2.05 1.26 5.74
C CYS A 202 3.12 0.81 4.75
N LYS A 203 2.87 1.06 3.46
CA LYS A 203 3.80 0.78 2.38
C LYS A 203 3.93 1.99 1.47
N PHE A 204 5.15 2.21 0.98
CA PHE A 204 5.45 3.18 -0.04
C PHE A 204 6.10 2.48 -1.22
N LEU A 205 5.55 2.65 -2.43
CA LEU A 205 6.02 1.99 -3.63
C LEU A 205 6.23 3.00 -4.75
N ILE A 206 7.21 2.69 -5.59
CA ILE A 206 7.47 3.38 -6.86
C ILE A 206 7.41 2.33 -7.95
N GLY A 207 6.87 2.68 -9.11
CA GLY A 207 6.72 1.76 -10.22
C GLY A 207 6.75 2.43 -11.57
N ILE A 208 6.60 1.60 -12.60
CA ILE A 208 6.55 2.02 -14.00
C ILE A 208 5.51 1.19 -14.76
N THR A 209 4.87 1.81 -15.75
CA THR A 209 3.98 1.13 -16.71
C THR A 209 4.73 0.74 -17.98
N PHE A 210 4.28 -0.32 -18.70
CA PHE A 210 4.81 -0.75 -20.00
C PHE A 210 3.82 -1.61 -20.79
#